data_8ba5dd6d1c6c0d89388910ba44c5715d
#
_entry.id   8ba5dd6d1c6c0d89388910ba44c5715d
#
_cell.length_a   1.000
_cell.length_b   1.000
_cell.length_c   1.000
_cell.angle_alpha   90.00
_cell.angle_beta   90.00
_cell.angle_gamma   90.00
#
_symmetry.space_group_name_H-M   'P 1'
#
loop_
_entity.id
_entity.type
_entity.pdbx_description
1 polymer ?
#
loop_
_entity_poly.entity_id
_entity_poly.type
_entity_poly.pdbx_seq_one_letter_code
_entity_poly.pdbx_strand_id
1 'polypeptide(L)'
;MAIGSGAEDLGRNPLSAGQGDPQPDPSAARAVAASRGWRWATLVAVLANVIFNAVSETVLSQAGGLAQSLPAITGRYPNLFTPAGWAFSIWGVIYASFIVYAVAGLLPSMRRRQIFDHTAMPLTFINLLASAWIIAFKSEIFVLSQGLIVASLVLGGIAYREVQRSRREAGAGRASLWMSVPFSLYLGWISVATIAQTTISFVAVGWAPGATSSLSEPILLATMSIVALGLGLVVAVAHRDFIVPLVFGWALVALWDAGRDVVRVEAGWAAKVALAAAIASLSVAVVTAALQAINKLSRTRSTKGLPQ
;
A
#
# COMPACT_ATOMS: atom_id res chain seq x y z
N MET A 1 5.26 -29.89 -92.68
CA MET A 1 5.82 -28.63 -92.13
C MET A 1 4.72 -27.95 -91.32
N ALA A 2 4.71 -28.07 -90.03
CA ALA A 2 3.91 -27.25 -89.13
C ALA A 2 4.24 -27.71 -87.67
N ILE A 3 4.67 -26.76 -86.94
CA ILE A 3 5.27 -26.86 -85.60
C ILE A 3 4.17 -26.84 -84.54
N GLY A 4 4.20 -27.81 -83.60
CA GLY A 4 3.34 -27.84 -82.45
C GLY A 4 3.78 -26.84 -81.38
N SER A 5 2.81 -26.20 -80.72
CA SER A 5 3.03 -25.43 -79.51
C SER A 5 2.35 -26.13 -78.33
N GLY A 6 3.19 -26.70 -77.49
CA GLY A 6 2.79 -27.22 -76.16
C GLY A 6 2.57 -26.06 -75.25
N ALA A 7 1.39 -25.94 -74.68
CA ALA A 7 1.08 -25.06 -73.53
C ALA A 7 1.38 -25.84 -72.27
N GLU A 8 2.38 -25.43 -71.52
CA GLU A 8 2.69 -25.92 -70.16
C GLU A 8 1.57 -25.47 -69.18
N ASP A 9 0.84 -26.43 -68.69
CA ASP A 9 -0.05 -26.29 -67.54
C ASP A 9 0.79 -26.18 -66.28
N LEU A 10 1.14 -24.93 -65.88
CA LEU A 10 1.85 -24.65 -64.64
C LEU A 10 0.91 -24.86 -63.45
N GLY A 11 1.16 -25.96 -62.78
CA GLY A 11 0.46 -26.47 -61.60
C GLY A 11 0.01 -25.39 -60.60
N ARG A 12 -1.28 -25.30 -60.42
CA ARG A 12 -1.90 -24.70 -59.22
C ARG A 12 -1.52 -25.54 -58.03
N ASN A 13 -0.73 -24.95 -57.12
CA ASN A 13 -0.37 -25.53 -55.84
C ASN A 13 -1.63 -25.63 -54.96
N PRO A 14 -2.15 -26.84 -54.60
CA PRO A 14 -3.39 -27.01 -53.85
C PRO A 14 -3.20 -26.81 -52.32
N LEU A 15 -2.04 -26.29 -51.86
CA LEU A 15 -1.73 -26.19 -50.43
C LEU A 15 -2.09 -24.80 -49.80
N SER A 16 -2.80 -23.91 -50.49
CA SER A 16 -3.21 -22.62 -49.91
C SER A 16 -4.65 -22.55 -49.39
N ALA A 17 -5.37 -23.70 -49.42
CA ALA A 17 -6.73 -23.73 -48.91
C ALA A 17 -6.72 -24.30 -47.48
N GLY A 18 -6.80 -23.43 -46.45
CA GLY A 18 -7.16 -23.88 -45.13
C GLY A 18 -6.28 -23.48 -43.94
N GLN A 19 -5.58 -22.35 -43.98
CA GLN A 19 -5.21 -21.71 -42.69
C GLN A 19 -6.43 -20.86 -42.27
N GLY A 20 -7.41 -21.51 -41.64
CA GLY A 20 -8.41 -20.82 -40.87
C GLY A 20 -7.70 -19.95 -39.83
N ASP A 21 -8.13 -18.70 -39.68
CA ASP A 21 -7.63 -17.83 -38.61
C ASP A 21 -7.55 -18.64 -37.32
N PRO A 22 -6.40 -18.60 -36.60
CA PRO A 22 -6.26 -19.33 -35.37
C PRO A 22 -7.37 -18.89 -34.41
N GLN A 23 -8.28 -19.79 -34.11
CA GLN A 23 -9.35 -19.54 -33.15
C GLN A 23 -8.71 -19.08 -31.83
N PRO A 24 -9.16 -17.96 -31.25
CA PRO A 24 -8.58 -17.48 -30.00
C PRO A 24 -8.70 -18.56 -28.94
N ASP A 25 -7.59 -18.87 -28.29
CA ASP A 25 -7.49 -19.88 -27.24
C ASP A 25 -8.57 -19.60 -26.16
N PRO A 26 -9.53 -20.51 -25.93
CA PRO A 26 -10.56 -20.33 -24.90
C PRO A 26 -10.00 -20.13 -23.51
N SER A 27 -8.79 -20.64 -23.21
CA SER A 27 -8.12 -20.46 -21.91
C SER A 27 -7.62 -19.03 -21.76
N ALA A 28 -7.07 -18.42 -22.79
CA ALA A 28 -6.66 -17.03 -22.81
C ALA A 28 -7.85 -16.06 -22.65
N ALA A 29 -8.96 -16.36 -23.31
CA ALA A 29 -10.19 -15.58 -23.18
C ALA A 29 -10.75 -15.63 -21.74
N ARG A 30 -10.74 -16.81 -21.11
CA ARG A 30 -11.14 -16.98 -19.69
C ARG A 30 -10.21 -16.24 -18.72
N ALA A 31 -8.90 -16.29 -18.94
CA ALA A 31 -7.92 -15.57 -18.10
C ALA A 31 -8.13 -14.05 -18.17
N VAL A 32 -8.37 -13.50 -19.37
CA VAL A 32 -8.70 -12.07 -19.55
C VAL A 32 -10.02 -11.68 -18.89
N ALA A 33 -11.04 -12.54 -18.95
CA ALA A 33 -12.32 -12.30 -18.29
C ALA A 33 -12.17 -12.32 -16.76
N ALA A 34 -11.43 -13.28 -16.21
CA ALA A 34 -11.15 -13.38 -14.78
C ALA A 34 -10.37 -12.16 -14.26
N SER A 35 -9.35 -11.69 -14.97
CA SER A 35 -8.58 -10.51 -14.57
C SER A 35 -9.44 -9.25 -14.56
N ARG A 36 -10.34 -9.09 -15.53
CA ARG A 36 -11.30 -7.98 -15.55
C ARG A 36 -12.29 -8.05 -14.39
N GLY A 37 -12.77 -9.24 -14.05
CA GLY A 37 -13.63 -9.47 -12.89
C GLY A 37 -12.96 -9.00 -11.60
N TRP A 38 -11.69 -9.32 -11.39
CA TRP A 38 -10.93 -8.87 -10.22
C TRP A 38 -10.75 -7.35 -10.17
N ARG A 39 -10.52 -6.67 -11.29
CA ARG A 39 -10.43 -5.19 -11.32
C ARG A 39 -11.75 -4.53 -10.88
N TRP A 40 -12.90 -5.06 -11.30
CA TRP A 40 -14.20 -4.60 -10.84
C TRP A 40 -14.43 -4.92 -9.36
N ALA A 41 -14.09 -6.14 -8.92
CA ALA A 41 -14.15 -6.54 -7.52
C ALA A 41 -13.32 -5.59 -6.64
N THR A 42 -12.14 -5.18 -7.11
CA THR A 42 -11.29 -4.20 -6.42
C THR A 42 -12.01 -2.87 -6.25
N LEU A 43 -12.59 -2.31 -7.31
CA LEU A 43 -13.30 -1.03 -7.20
C LEU A 43 -14.48 -1.13 -6.22
N VAL A 44 -15.28 -2.19 -6.32
CA VAL A 44 -16.40 -2.41 -5.41
C VAL A 44 -15.94 -2.56 -3.97
N ALA A 45 -14.89 -3.35 -3.71
CA ALA A 45 -14.35 -3.55 -2.36
C ALA A 45 -13.77 -2.25 -1.77
N VAL A 46 -13.06 -1.44 -2.56
CA VAL A 46 -12.54 -0.15 -2.13
C VAL A 46 -13.68 0.79 -1.77
N LEU A 47 -14.68 0.95 -2.64
CA LEU A 47 -15.81 1.85 -2.37
C LEU A 47 -16.62 1.36 -1.16
N ALA A 48 -16.90 0.06 -1.06
CA ALA A 48 -17.60 -0.52 0.09
C ALA A 48 -16.85 -0.26 1.40
N ASN A 49 -15.53 -0.48 1.42
CA ASN A 49 -14.71 -0.21 2.60
C ASN A 49 -14.72 1.26 2.98
N VAL A 50 -14.58 2.18 2.01
CA VAL A 50 -14.59 3.63 2.28
C VAL A 50 -15.94 4.06 2.86
N ILE A 51 -17.04 3.63 2.25
CA ILE A 51 -18.39 3.92 2.74
C ILE A 51 -18.59 3.32 4.13
N PHE A 52 -18.21 2.07 4.33
CA PHE A 52 -18.33 1.40 5.63
C PHE A 52 -17.54 2.13 6.72
N ASN A 53 -16.30 2.56 6.44
CA ASN A 53 -15.49 3.36 7.36
C ASN A 53 -16.19 4.68 7.72
N ALA A 54 -16.63 5.44 6.72
CA ALA A 54 -17.31 6.71 6.94
C ALA A 54 -18.58 6.53 7.78
N VAL A 55 -19.42 5.52 7.47
CA VAL A 55 -20.64 5.21 8.22
C VAL A 55 -20.30 4.76 9.65
N SER A 56 -19.28 3.93 9.83
CA SER A 56 -18.89 3.42 11.14
C SER A 56 -18.37 4.52 12.07
N GLU A 57 -17.70 5.54 11.53
CA GLU A 57 -17.17 6.65 12.33
C GLU A 57 -18.21 7.77 12.58
N THR A 58 -19.18 7.96 11.69
CA THR A 58 -20.14 9.07 11.79
C THR A 58 -21.50 8.63 12.33
N VAL A 59 -22.11 7.62 11.75
CA VAL A 59 -23.49 7.20 12.06
C VAL A 59 -23.51 6.21 13.23
N LEU A 60 -22.69 5.17 13.16
CA LEU A 60 -22.66 4.16 14.22
C LEU A 60 -22.06 4.70 15.52
N SER A 61 -21.21 5.70 15.46
CA SER A 61 -20.66 6.36 16.66
C SER A 61 -21.70 7.11 17.50
N GLN A 62 -22.90 7.38 16.96
CA GLN A 62 -24.00 8.05 17.70
C GLN A 62 -25.03 7.07 18.26
N ALA A 63 -25.03 5.80 17.82
CA ALA A 63 -26.12 4.86 18.11
C ALA A 63 -25.90 3.90 19.29
N GLY A 64 -24.71 3.94 19.96
CA GLY A 64 -24.35 3.04 21.07
C GLY A 64 -23.98 1.61 20.61
N GLY A 65 -22.98 1.00 21.19
CA GLY A 65 -22.51 -0.36 20.84
C GLY A 65 -21.24 -0.34 19.97
N LEU A 66 -21.29 -0.60 18.67
CA LEU A 66 -20.16 -0.38 17.72
C LEU A 66 -19.84 1.13 17.53
N ALA A 67 -20.38 1.95 18.35
CA ALA A 67 -20.58 3.38 18.30
C ALA A 67 -19.40 4.21 18.76
N GLN A 68 -18.33 3.61 19.26
CA GLN A 68 -17.19 4.40 19.70
C GLN A 68 -16.26 4.67 18.53
N SER A 69 -15.74 5.91 18.46
CA SER A 69 -14.69 6.23 17.50
C SER A 69 -13.40 5.47 17.81
N LEU A 70 -12.59 5.21 16.81
CA LEU A 70 -11.28 4.56 17.02
C LEU A 70 -10.43 5.26 18.10
N PRO A 71 -10.33 6.62 18.12
CA PRO A 71 -9.63 7.32 19.20
C PRO A 71 -10.22 7.09 20.60
N ALA A 72 -11.55 6.97 20.72
CA ALA A 72 -12.18 6.72 22.01
C ALA A 72 -11.86 5.30 22.55
N ILE A 73 -11.77 4.31 21.67
CA ILE A 73 -11.37 2.95 22.07
C ILE A 73 -9.90 2.93 22.44
N THR A 74 -9.02 3.49 21.61
CA THR A 74 -7.57 3.50 21.88
C THR A 74 -7.23 4.23 23.17
N GLY A 75 -7.97 5.29 23.50
CA GLY A 75 -7.81 6.05 24.74
C GLY A 75 -8.09 5.24 26.03
N ARG A 76 -8.83 4.12 25.94
CA ARG A 76 -9.05 3.21 27.08
C ARG A 76 -7.87 2.28 27.37
N TYR A 77 -6.95 2.18 26.41
CA TYR A 77 -5.75 1.34 26.50
C TYR A 77 -4.50 2.21 26.40
N PRO A 78 -4.20 3.05 27.43
CA PRO A 78 -3.12 4.02 27.36
C PRO A 78 -1.77 3.33 27.18
N ASN A 79 -1.04 3.75 26.17
CA ASN A 79 0.29 3.27 25.83
C ASN A 79 1.04 4.31 25.00
N LEU A 80 2.37 4.22 24.93
CA LEU A 80 3.20 5.18 24.18
C LEU A 80 3.21 4.96 22.68
N PHE A 81 2.57 3.90 22.15
CA PHE A 81 2.56 3.56 20.72
C PHE A 81 1.29 4.00 19.99
N THR A 82 0.32 4.54 20.71
CA THR A 82 -0.87 5.12 20.07
C THR A 82 -0.54 6.52 19.57
N PRO A 83 -0.52 6.75 18.25
CA PRO A 83 -0.24 8.07 17.71
C PRO A 83 -1.39 9.04 18.01
N ALA A 84 -1.09 10.35 18.02
CA ALA A 84 -2.08 11.39 18.16
C ALA A 84 -3.22 11.24 17.13
N GLY A 85 -4.44 11.57 17.53
CA GLY A 85 -5.67 11.31 16.73
C GLY A 85 -5.63 11.89 15.32
N TRP A 86 -4.98 13.03 15.11
CA TRP A 86 -4.85 13.63 13.78
C TRP A 86 -4.09 12.76 12.78
N ALA A 87 -3.21 11.87 13.25
CA ALA A 87 -2.45 10.96 12.37
C ALA A 87 -3.34 10.01 11.56
N PHE A 88 -4.51 9.67 12.09
CA PHE A 88 -5.48 8.80 11.39
C PHE A 88 -6.07 9.44 10.13
N SER A 89 -5.91 10.76 9.93
CA SER A 89 -6.29 11.43 8.68
C SER A 89 -5.58 10.88 7.44
N ILE A 90 -4.45 10.19 7.61
CA ILE A 90 -3.74 9.49 6.52
C ILE A 90 -4.62 8.46 5.82
N TRP A 91 -5.63 7.89 6.50
CA TRP A 91 -6.58 6.99 5.87
C TRP A 91 -7.34 7.64 4.72
N GLY A 92 -7.67 8.94 4.84
CA GLY A 92 -8.29 9.70 3.76
C GLY A 92 -7.42 9.72 2.51
N VAL A 93 -6.10 9.92 2.67
CA VAL A 93 -5.13 9.93 1.56
C VAL A 93 -4.98 8.52 0.96
N ILE A 94 -4.91 7.48 1.81
CA ILE A 94 -4.83 6.09 1.37
C ILE A 94 -6.08 5.71 0.57
N TYR A 95 -7.27 5.98 1.07
CA TYR A 95 -8.52 5.66 0.39
C TYR A 95 -8.68 6.41 -0.93
N ALA A 96 -8.37 7.71 -0.95
CA ALA A 96 -8.38 8.47 -2.20
C ALA A 96 -7.43 7.86 -3.24
N SER A 97 -6.23 7.46 -2.82
CA SER A 97 -5.25 6.83 -3.71
C SER A 97 -5.71 5.46 -4.22
N PHE A 98 -6.38 4.65 -3.38
CA PHE A 98 -6.96 3.37 -3.78
C PHE A 98 -8.11 3.55 -4.78
N ILE A 99 -8.99 4.55 -4.59
CA ILE A 99 -10.07 4.87 -5.53
C ILE A 99 -9.46 5.25 -6.89
N VAL A 100 -8.50 6.17 -6.91
CA VAL A 100 -7.82 6.59 -8.14
C VAL A 100 -7.17 5.40 -8.85
N TYR A 101 -6.49 4.54 -8.11
CA TYR A 101 -5.85 3.34 -8.65
C TYR A 101 -6.88 2.34 -9.23
N ALA A 102 -7.94 2.03 -8.49
CA ALA A 102 -8.97 1.09 -8.92
C ALA A 102 -9.72 1.59 -10.17
N VAL A 103 -10.09 2.87 -10.19
CA VAL A 103 -10.72 3.50 -11.37
C VAL A 103 -9.78 3.48 -12.57
N ALA A 104 -8.51 3.84 -12.38
CA ALA A 104 -7.51 3.81 -13.45
C ALA A 104 -7.35 2.40 -14.04
N GLY A 105 -7.40 1.35 -13.22
CA GLY A 105 -7.32 -0.04 -13.66
C GLY A 105 -8.45 -0.47 -14.60
N LEU A 106 -9.59 0.25 -14.60
CA LEU A 106 -10.73 -0.02 -15.49
C LEU A 106 -10.68 0.77 -16.78
N LEU A 107 -9.84 1.81 -16.88
CA LEU A 107 -9.76 2.65 -18.08
C LEU A 107 -9.27 1.86 -19.29
N PRO A 108 -9.82 2.11 -20.50
CA PRO A 108 -9.37 1.45 -21.73
C PRO A 108 -7.88 1.62 -22.00
N SER A 109 -7.31 2.80 -21.70
CA SER A 109 -5.88 3.13 -21.86
C SER A 109 -4.96 2.32 -20.94
N MET A 110 -5.46 1.82 -19.82
CA MET A 110 -4.71 1.02 -18.83
C MET A 110 -4.99 -0.49 -18.93
N ARG A 111 -5.85 -0.90 -19.87
CA ARG A 111 -6.30 -2.30 -20.00
C ARG A 111 -5.15 -3.29 -20.20
N ARG A 112 -4.07 -2.90 -20.91
CA ARG A 112 -2.90 -3.74 -21.17
C ARG A 112 -1.85 -3.72 -20.05
N ARG A 113 -2.07 -2.96 -18.98
CA ARG A 113 -1.13 -2.88 -17.85
C ARG A 113 -1.39 -4.03 -16.88
N GLN A 114 -0.57 -5.06 -16.93
CA GLN A 114 -0.68 -6.28 -16.10
C GLN A 114 -0.58 -6.00 -14.60
N ILE A 115 0.04 -4.88 -14.20
CA ILE A 115 0.15 -4.49 -12.80
C ILE A 115 -1.23 -4.45 -12.10
N PHE A 116 -2.27 -3.98 -12.80
CA PHE A 116 -3.63 -3.94 -12.24
C PHE A 116 -4.20 -5.34 -12.04
N ASP A 117 -3.81 -6.33 -12.86
CA ASP A 117 -4.23 -7.72 -12.69
C ASP A 117 -3.55 -8.38 -11.50
N HIS A 118 -2.23 -8.17 -11.36
CA HIS A 118 -1.43 -8.76 -10.28
C HIS A 118 -1.79 -8.18 -8.91
N THR A 119 -2.24 -6.93 -8.85
CA THR A 119 -2.59 -6.27 -7.59
C THR A 119 -4.08 -6.30 -7.27
N ALA A 120 -4.95 -6.64 -8.22
CA ALA A 120 -6.39 -6.60 -8.03
C ALA A 120 -6.87 -7.51 -6.89
N MET A 121 -6.47 -8.78 -6.90
CA MET A 121 -6.83 -9.73 -5.86
C MET A 121 -6.30 -9.30 -4.47
N PRO A 122 -5.00 -9.03 -4.27
CA PRO A 122 -4.51 -8.54 -2.99
C PRO A 122 -5.23 -7.28 -2.50
N LEU A 123 -5.45 -6.29 -3.39
CA LEU A 123 -6.11 -5.04 -3.00
C LEU A 123 -7.59 -5.24 -2.63
N THR A 124 -8.28 -6.15 -3.30
CA THR A 124 -9.65 -6.54 -2.93
C THR A 124 -9.68 -7.09 -1.51
N PHE A 125 -8.82 -8.06 -1.21
CA PHE A 125 -8.79 -8.66 0.13
C PHE A 125 -8.31 -7.70 1.21
N ILE A 126 -7.37 -6.80 0.93
CA ILE A 126 -6.95 -5.73 1.85
C ILE A 126 -8.17 -4.92 2.31
N ASN A 127 -9.04 -4.52 1.38
CA ASN A 127 -10.22 -3.71 1.71
C ASN A 127 -11.29 -4.51 2.48
N LEU A 128 -11.48 -5.78 2.17
CA LEU A 128 -12.37 -6.66 2.93
C LEU A 128 -11.86 -6.90 4.36
N LEU A 129 -10.55 -7.18 4.49
CA LEU A 129 -9.92 -7.35 5.80
C LEU A 129 -9.96 -6.06 6.63
N ALA A 130 -9.79 -4.88 6.01
CA ALA A 130 -9.89 -3.60 6.69
C ALA A 130 -11.29 -3.36 7.27
N SER A 131 -12.35 -3.69 6.51
CA SER A 131 -13.73 -3.61 6.99
C SER A 131 -14.00 -4.59 8.14
N ALA A 132 -13.52 -5.84 8.02
CA ALA A 132 -13.64 -6.84 9.08
C ALA A 132 -12.85 -6.43 10.34
N TRP A 133 -11.66 -5.83 10.13
CA TRP A 133 -10.82 -5.32 11.22
C TRP A 133 -11.53 -4.24 12.04
N ILE A 134 -12.19 -3.29 11.38
CA ILE A 134 -12.94 -2.22 12.08
C ILE A 134 -14.02 -2.84 12.98
N ILE A 135 -14.77 -3.81 12.47
CA ILE A 135 -15.80 -4.50 13.25
C ILE A 135 -15.17 -5.17 14.47
N ALA A 136 -14.14 -6.01 14.26
CA ALA A 136 -13.48 -6.74 15.33
C ALA A 136 -12.83 -5.82 16.36
N PHE A 137 -12.19 -4.73 15.90
CA PHE A 137 -11.53 -3.75 16.78
C PHE A 137 -12.54 -2.97 17.61
N LYS A 138 -13.61 -2.46 16.99
CA LYS A 138 -14.69 -1.74 17.70
C LYS A 138 -15.48 -2.63 18.66
N SER A 139 -15.54 -3.93 18.38
CA SER A 139 -16.09 -4.93 19.29
C SER A 139 -15.09 -5.38 20.37
N GLU A 140 -13.88 -4.83 20.39
CA GLU A 140 -12.79 -5.17 21.33
C GLU A 140 -12.38 -6.65 21.29
N ILE A 141 -12.63 -7.34 20.15
CA ILE A 141 -12.15 -8.70 19.91
C ILE A 141 -10.71 -8.60 19.40
N PHE A 142 -9.78 -8.22 20.32
CA PHE A 142 -8.41 -7.83 19.95
C PHE A 142 -7.60 -8.95 19.30
N VAL A 143 -7.80 -10.22 19.69
CA VAL A 143 -7.11 -11.37 19.09
C VAL A 143 -7.50 -11.51 17.62
N LEU A 144 -8.80 -11.37 17.29
CA LEU A 144 -9.28 -11.42 15.92
C LEU A 144 -8.78 -10.21 15.12
N SER A 145 -8.93 -9.00 15.67
CA SER A 145 -8.46 -7.77 14.98
C SER A 145 -6.96 -7.79 14.76
N GLN A 146 -6.17 -8.37 15.67
CA GLN A 146 -4.73 -8.57 15.49
C GLN A 146 -4.42 -9.50 14.31
N GLY A 147 -5.13 -10.62 14.19
CA GLY A 147 -4.99 -11.53 13.04
C GLY A 147 -5.33 -10.84 11.71
N LEU A 148 -6.41 -10.07 11.68
CA LEU A 148 -6.87 -9.35 10.50
C LEU A 148 -5.87 -8.27 10.05
N ILE A 149 -5.30 -7.49 10.97
CA ILE A 149 -4.33 -6.44 10.61
C ILE A 149 -3.01 -7.04 10.15
N VAL A 150 -2.56 -8.15 10.74
CA VAL A 150 -1.36 -8.88 10.29
C VAL A 150 -1.58 -9.46 8.88
N ALA A 151 -2.73 -10.07 8.62
CA ALA A 151 -3.08 -10.54 7.28
C ALA A 151 -3.09 -9.38 6.26
N SER A 152 -3.62 -8.22 6.65
CA SER A 152 -3.61 -7.00 5.83
C SER A 152 -2.20 -6.49 5.56
N LEU A 153 -1.29 -6.54 6.54
CA LEU A 153 0.13 -6.19 6.38
C LEU A 153 0.83 -7.14 5.39
N VAL A 154 0.59 -8.45 5.51
CA VAL A 154 1.17 -9.45 4.59
C VAL A 154 0.70 -9.21 3.16
N LEU A 155 -0.61 -9.04 2.95
CA LEU A 155 -1.16 -8.75 1.61
C LEU A 155 -0.67 -7.40 1.07
N GLY A 156 -0.54 -6.39 1.92
CA GLY A 156 0.06 -5.10 1.59
C GLY A 156 1.50 -5.25 1.11
N GLY A 157 2.30 -6.07 1.79
CA GLY A 157 3.67 -6.40 1.41
C GLY A 157 3.75 -7.14 0.06
N ILE A 158 2.84 -8.09 -0.19
CA ILE A 158 2.74 -8.81 -1.47
C ILE A 158 2.41 -7.82 -2.59
N ALA A 159 1.36 -7.01 -2.43
CA ALA A 159 0.95 -6.02 -3.43
C ALA A 159 2.07 -5.00 -3.71
N TYR A 160 2.74 -4.51 -2.66
CA TYR A 160 3.89 -3.61 -2.79
C TYR A 160 5.03 -4.24 -3.59
N ARG A 161 5.39 -5.50 -3.32
CA ARG A 161 6.43 -6.22 -4.07
C ARG A 161 6.09 -6.34 -5.55
N GLU A 162 4.86 -6.68 -5.89
CA GLU A 162 4.41 -6.78 -7.29
C GLU A 162 4.51 -5.43 -8.01
N VAL A 163 4.15 -4.35 -7.35
CA VAL A 163 4.29 -3.00 -7.90
C VAL A 163 5.76 -2.64 -8.11
N GLN A 164 6.63 -2.91 -7.14
CA GLN A 164 8.06 -2.62 -7.27
C GLN A 164 8.72 -3.48 -8.35
N ARG A 165 8.31 -4.73 -8.51
CA ARG A 165 8.74 -5.61 -9.59
C ARG A 165 8.35 -5.03 -10.95
N SER A 166 7.08 -4.69 -11.15
CA SER A 166 6.59 -4.09 -12.39
C SER A 166 7.30 -2.76 -12.72
N ARG A 167 7.64 -1.96 -11.71
CA ARG A 167 8.43 -0.73 -11.90
C ARG A 167 9.84 -1.00 -12.39
N ARG A 168 10.49 -2.04 -11.89
CA ARG A 168 11.85 -2.44 -12.33
C ARG A 168 11.82 -2.94 -13.77
N GLU A 169 10.85 -3.79 -14.12
CA GLU A 169 10.69 -4.37 -15.46
C GLU A 169 10.36 -3.31 -16.52
N ALA A 170 9.52 -2.33 -16.18
CA ALA A 170 9.15 -1.24 -17.09
C ALA A 170 10.24 -0.18 -17.31
N GLY A 171 11.41 -0.34 -16.66
CA GLY A 171 12.42 0.72 -16.61
C GLY A 171 11.94 1.95 -15.87
N ALA A 172 12.85 2.84 -15.41
CA ALA A 172 12.57 3.97 -14.53
C ALA A 172 11.72 5.11 -15.18
N GLY A 173 10.72 4.77 -15.97
CA GLY A 173 9.82 5.69 -16.65
C GLY A 173 8.76 6.33 -15.74
N ARG A 174 8.24 7.49 -16.14
CA ARG A 174 7.25 8.31 -15.43
C ARG A 174 5.95 7.59 -15.07
N ALA A 175 5.55 6.61 -15.90
CA ALA A 175 4.22 6.00 -15.81
C ALA A 175 4.03 5.07 -14.61
N SER A 176 5.10 4.73 -13.88
CA SER A 176 5.03 3.73 -12.82
C SER A 176 5.05 4.29 -11.39
N LEU A 177 5.48 5.55 -11.19
CA LEU A 177 5.60 6.10 -9.84
C LEU A 177 4.23 6.28 -9.17
N TRP A 178 3.26 6.90 -9.86
CA TRP A 178 1.93 7.12 -9.30
C TRP A 178 1.19 5.82 -8.96
N MET A 179 1.48 4.74 -9.73
CA MET A 179 0.88 3.42 -9.47
C MET A 179 1.39 2.79 -8.17
N SER A 180 2.59 3.18 -7.70
CA SER A 180 3.13 2.68 -6.45
C SER A 180 2.65 3.45 -5.22
N VAL A 181 2.20 4.70 -5.41
CA VAL A 181 1.78 5.59 -4.31
C VAL A 181 0.79 4.91 -3.35
N PRO A 182 -0.31 4.29 -3.82
CA PRO A 182 -1.29 3.68 -2.91
C PRO A 182 -0.68 2.59 -2.02
N PHE A 183 0.17 1.75 -2.61
CA PHE A 183 0.77 0.61 -1.92
C PHE A 183 1.89 1.05 -0.97
N SER A 184 2.64 2.08 -1.32
CA SER A 184 3.68 2.66 -0.46
C SER A 184 3.06 3.35 0.75
N LEU A 185 2.01 4.16 0.55
CA LEU A 185 1.23 4.78 1.63
C LEU A 185 0.64 3.73 2.56
N TYR A 186 -0.03 2.74 1.96
CA TYR A 186 -0.67 1.67 2.73
C TYR A 186 0.34 0.85 3.54
N LEU A 187 1.43 0.38 2.90
CA LEU A 187 2.44 -0.43 3.58
C LEU A 187 3.09 0.34 4.74
N GLY A 188 3.45 1.60 4.52
CA GLY A 188 4.01 2.44 5.56
C GLY A 188 3.06 2.56 6.75
N TRP A 189 1.79 2.91 6.50
CA TRP A 189 0.82 3.11 7.57
C TRP A 189 0.39 1.82 8.26
N ILE A 190 0.11 0.73 7.51
CA ILE A 190 -0.32 -0.53 8.11
C ILE A 190 0.78 -1.17 8.98
N SER A 191 2.05 -0.92 8.67
CA SER A 191 3.18 -1.37 9.51
C SER A 191 3.13 -0.70 10.89
N VAL A 192 2.94 0.61 10.95
CA VAL A 192 2.80 1.36 12.19
C VAL A 192 1.53 0.96 12.94
N ALA A 193 0.40 0.87 12.22
CA ALA A 193 -0.88 0.49 12.80
C ALA A 193 -0.84 -0.93 13.41
N THR A 194 -0.11 -1.86 12.80
CA THR A 194 0.07 -3.22 13.35
C THR A 194 0.82 -3.19 14.68
N ILE A 195 1.85 -2.35 14.80
CA ILE A 195 2.60 -2.20 16.07
C ILE A 195 1.69 -1.58 17.15
N ALA A 196 0.99 -0.50 16.83
CA ALA A 196 0.06 0.16 17.74
C ALA A 196 -1.05 -0.79 18.21
N GLN A 197 -1.64 -1.56 17.28
CA GLN A 197 -2.65 -2.58 17.57
C GLN A 197 -2.09 -3.66 18.51
N THR A 198 -0.88 -4.15 18.26
CA THR A 198 -0.23 -5.17 19.09
C THR A 198 -0.09 -4.70 20.52
N THR A 199 0.33 -3.45 20.71
CA THR A 199 0.46 -2.86 22.05
C THR A 199 -0.89 -2.74 22.76
N ILE A 200 -1.93 -2.26 22.04
CA ILE A 200 -3.29 -2.19 22.58
C ILE A 200 -3.78 -3.59 22.99
N SER A 201 -3.53 -4.61 22.16
CA SER A 201 -3.94 -5.99 22.45
C SER A 201 -3.26 -6.52 23.71
N PHE A 202 -1.99 -6.21 23.93
CA PHE A 202 -1.28 -6.59 25.15
C PHE A 202 -1.83 -5.88 26.39
N VAL A 203 -2.07 -4.57 26.30
CA VAL A 203 -2.67 -3.81 27.42
C VAL A 203 -4.06 -4.36 27.77
N ALA A 204 -4.86 -4.70 26.75
CA ALA A 204 -6.20 -5.23 26.95
C ALA A 204 -6.26 -6.59 27.66
N VAL A 205 -5.23 -7.43 27.50
CA VAL A 205 -5.13 -8.71 28.24
C VAL A 205 -4.40 -8.58 29.58
N GLY A 206 -4.17 -7.35 30.04
CA GLY A 206 -3.53 -7.07 31.33
C GLY A 206 -2.00 -7.16 31.32
N TRP A 207 -1.39 -7.36 30.15
CA TRP A 207 0.06 -7.29 30.03
C TRP A 207 0.47 -5.85 29.72
N ALA A 208 0.67 -5.08 30.80
CA ALA A 208 1.15 -3.70 30.68
C ALA A 208 2.67 -3.68 30.91
N PRO A 209 3.49 -3.45 29.87
CA PRO A 209 4.95 -3.37 30.02
C PRO A 209 5.39 -2.30 31.02
N GLY A 210 4.57 -1.27 31.25
CA GLY A 210 4.82 -0.19 32.19
C GLY A 210 4.40 -0.47 33.65
N ALA A 211 3.65 -1.56 33.91
CA ALA A 211 3.23 -1.88 35.29
C ALA A 211 4.38 -2.47 36.15
N THR A 212 5.37 -3.07 35.50
CA THR A 212 6.49 -3.75 36.21
C THR A 212 7.79 -2.95 36.18
N SER A 213 7.99 -2.03 35.24
CA SER A 213 9.13 -1.08 35.25
C SER A 213 8.80 0.17 34.44
N SER A 214 9.10 1.33 35.02
CA SER A 214 8.94 2.65 34.37
C SER A 214 9.76 2.85 33.08
N LEU A 215 10.72 1.97 32.79
CA LEU A 215 11.66 2.07 31.69
C LEU A 215 11.34 1.19 30.47
N SER A 216 10.52 0.14 30.63
CA SER A 216 10.30 -0.84 29.55
C SER A 216 9.56 -0.25 28.33
N GLU A 217 8.51 0.52 28.57
CA GLU A 217 7.70 1.12 27.49
C GLU A 217 8.45 2.22 26.72
N PRO A 218 9.16 3.17 27.38
CA PRO A 218 10.02 4.14 26.68
C PRO A 218 11.14 3.51 25.87
N ILE A 219 11.82 2.48 26.39
CA ILE A 219 12.87 1.76 25.65
C ILE A 219 12.28 1.11 24.40
N LEU A 220 11.11 0.51 24.53
CA LEU A 220 10.44 -0.14 23.41
C LEU A 220 10.04 0.90 22.34
N LEU A 221 9.49 2.06 22.73
CA LEU A 221 9.18 3.15 21.81
C LEU A 221 10.43 3.63 21.06
N ALA A 222 11.53 3.87 21.76
CA ALA A 222 12.78 4.29 21.15
C ALA A 222 13.30 3.23 20.16
N THR A 223 13.28 1.96 20.55
CA THR A 223 13.71 0.84 19.71
C THR A 223 12.85 0.74 18.46
N MET A 224 11.52 0.80 18.56
CA MET A 224 10.62 0.76 17.41
C MET A 224 10.79 1.96 16.49
N SER A 225 11.09 3.15 17.05
CA SER A 225 11.37 4.35 16.26
C SER A 225 12.64 4.19 15.42
N ILE A 226 13.69 3.58 15.99
CA ILE A 226 14.94 3.27 15.29
C ILE A 226 14.72 2.20 14.21
N VAL A 227 13.95 1.16 14.53
CA VAL A 227 13.60 0.11 13.56
C VAL A 227 12.81 0.70 12.39
N ALA A 228 11.81 1.56 12.65
CA ALA A 228 11.05 2.23 11.62
C ALA A 228 11.95 3.09 10.70
N LEU A 229 12.87 3.87 11.28
CA LEU A 229 13.87 4.63 10.53
C LEU A 229 14.73 3.70 9.65
N GLY A 230 15.25 2.61 10.21
CA GLY A 230 16.07 1.64 9.50
C GLY A 230 15.32 1.00 8.32
N LEU A 231 14.09 0.57 8.54
CA LEU A 231 13.22 0.02 7.49
C LEU A 231 12.91 1.06 6.41
N GLY A 232 12.60 2.30 6.81
CA GLY A 232 12.39 3.41 5.87
C GLY A 232 13.60 3.66 4.99
N LEU A 233 14.81 3.64 5.56
CA LEU A 233 16.07 3.79 4.84
C LEU A 233 16.30 2.63 3.85
N VAL A 234 16.10 1.40 4.29
CA VAL A 234 16.22 0.20 3.43
C VAL A 234 15.28 0.31 2.24
N VAL A 235 14.01 0.66 2.46
CA VAL A 235 13.02 0.82 1.39
C VAL A 235 13.38 1.97 0.45
N ALA A 236 13.83 3.10 1.00
CA ALA A 236 14.25 4.25 0.21
C ALA A 236 15.43 3.90 -0.73
N VAL A 237 16.41 3.18 -0.24
CA VAL A 237 17.61 2.79 -1.02
C VAL A 237 17.30 1.66 -1.99
N ALA A 238 16.68 0.56 -1.51
CA ALA A 238 16.45 -0.65 -2.30
C ALA A 238 15.41 -0.46 -3.41
N HIS A 239 14.36 0.31 -3.13
CA HIS A 239 13.23 0.51 -4.04
C HIS A 239 13.14 1.92 -4.62
N ARG A 240 14.01 2.84 -4.19
CA ARG A 240 13.92 4.27 -4.52
C ARG A 240 12.52 4.80 -4.21
N ASP A 241 11.99 4.43 -3.05
CA ASP A 241 10.66 4.81 -2.59
C ASP A 241 10.80 5.82 -1.45
N PHE A 242 10.34 7.05 -1.68
CA PHE A 242 10.38 8.11 -0.68
C PHE A 242 9.09 8.18 0.15
N ILE A 243 8.03 7.46 -0.26
CA ILE A 243 6.71 7.56 0.36
C ILE A 243 6.68 6.79 1.68
N VAL A 244 7.26 5.58 1.72
CA VAL A 244 7.30 4.79 2.96
C VAL A 244 8.01 5.53 4.10
N PRO A 245 9.24 6.07 3.92
CA PRO A 245 9.88 6.86 4.97
C PRO A 245 9.12 8.16 5.30
N LEU A 246 8.41 8.76 4.34
CA LEU A 246 7.52 9.90 4.60
C LEU A 246 6.39 9.52 5.57
N VAL A 247 5.75 8.38 5.35
CA VAL A 247 4.68 7.86 6.23
C VAL A 247 5.22 7.51 7.61
N PHE A 248 6.40 6.91 7.70
CA PHE A 248 7.04 6.67 8.99
C PHE A 248 7.35 7.97 9.73
N GLY A 249 7.88 8.98 9.03
CA GLY A 249 8.07 10.31 9.60
C GLY A 249 6.78 10.92 10.14
N TRP A 250 5.69 10.84 9.37
CA TRP A 250 4.35 11.26 9.79
C TRP A 250 3.90 10.59 11.08
N ALA A 251 4.01 9.26 11.14
CA ALA A 251 3.62 8.48 12.31
C ALA A 251 4.47 8.78 13.53
N LEU A 252 5.79 8.92 13.35
CA LEU A 252 6.73 9.23 14.43
C LEU A 252 6.53 10.64 15.01
N VAL A 253 6.16 11.62 14.16
CA VAL A 253 5.73 12.95 14.64
C VAL A 253 4.48 12.82 15.51
N ALA A 254 3.52 12.00 15.10
CA ALA A 254 2.30 11.80 15.86
C ALA A 254 2.51 11.01 17.18
N LEU A 255 3.48 10.11 17.21
CA LEU A 255 3.89 9.43 18.44
C LEU A 255 4.59 10.41 19.39
N TRP A 256 5.46 11.27 18.88
CA TRP A 256 6.07 12.34 19.65
C TRP A 256 5.01 13.30 20.23
N ASP A 257 4.05 13.73 19.40
CA ASP A 257 2.99 14.64 19.81
C ASP A 257 2.12 14.04 20.93
N ALA A 258 1.70 12.78 20.79
CA ALA A 258 0.98 12.06 21.82
C ALA A 258 1.80 11.86 23.10
N GLY A 259 3.10 11.60 22.97
CA GLY A 259 4.01 11.31 24.09
C GLY A 259 4.42 12.55 24.89
N ARG A 260 4.36 13.74 24.32
CA ARG A 260 4.75 14.99 25.03
C ARG A 260 3.75 15.37 26.13
N ASP A 261 2.48 14.99 25.98
CA ASP A 261 1.40 15.29 26.94
C ASP A 261 1.36 14.25 28.08
N VAL A 262 2.05 13.11 27.91
CA VAL A 262 2.20 12.11 28.96
C VAL A 262 3.28 12.59 29.92
N VAL A 263 2.85 13.25 31.00
CA VAL A 263 3.69 13.92 32.03
C VAL A 263 4.50 12.91 32.88
N ARG A 264 5.05 11.85 32.32
CA ARG A 264 6.09 11.06 32.97
C ARG A 264 7.44 11.62 32.53
N VAL A 265 8.04 12.40 33.39
CA VAL A 265 9.40 12.98 33.19
C VAL A 265 10.41 11.91 32.72
N GLU A 266 10.21 10.67 33.15
CA GLU A 266 11.03 9.51 32.80
C GLU A 266 10.86 9.01 31.35
N ALA A 267 9.73 9.32 30.68
CA ALA A 267 9.47 8.91 29.29
C ALA A 267 9.82 10.00 28.24
N GLY A 268 10.10 11.22 28.67
CA GLY A 268 10.34 12.36 27.79
C GLY A 268 11.54 12.19 26.83
N TRP A 269 12.53 11.37 27.21
CA TRP A 269 13.65 11.04 26.32
C TRP A 269 13.22 10.18 25.12
N ALA A 270 12.29 9.24 25.32
CA ALA A 270 11.80 8.38 24.24
C ALA A 270 10.99 9.16 23.21
N ALA A 271 10.19 10.14 23.64
CA ALA A 271 9.52 11.08 22.72
C ALA A 271 10.52 11.88 21.90
N LYS A 272 11.64 12.31 22.50
CA LYS A 272 12.73 12.98 21.76
C LYS A 272 13.40 12.07 20.74
N VAL A 273 13.60 10.78 21.06
CA VAL A 273 14.11 9.78 20.10
C VAL A 273 13.12 9.60 18.95
N ALA A 274 11.82 9.51 19.22
CA ALA A 274 10.80 9.43 18.18
C ALA A 274 10.82 10.67 17.28
N LEU A 275 10.97 11.87 17.83
CA LEU A 275 11.11 13.10 17.05
C LEU A 275 12.39 13.09 16.19
N ALA A 276 13.53 12.70 16.76
CA ALA A 276 14.78 12.60 15.99
C ALA A 276 14.67 11.59 14.85
N ALA A 277 14.07 10.43 15.10
CA ALA A 277 13.79 9.42 14.07
C ALA A 277 12.79 9.93 13.01
N ALA A 278 11.79 10.73 13.41
CA ALA A 278 10.87 11.39 12.50
C ALA A 278 11.59 12.34 11.54
N ILE A 279 12.42 13.23 12.08
CA ILE A 279 13.23 14.19 11.30
C ILE A 279 14.14 13.44 10.33
N ALA A 280 14.82 12.38 10.79
CA ALA A 280 15.68 11.57 9.96
C ALA A 280 14.87 10.85 8.84
N SER A 281 13.71 10.28 9.14
CA SER A 281 12.84 9.63 8.14
C SER A 281 12.34 10.62 7.08
N LEU A 282 11.93 11.81 7.49
CA LEU A 282 11.51 12.88 6.58
C LEU A 282 12.68 13.35 5.72
N SER A 283 13.88 13.47 6.28
CA SER A 283 15.10 13.81 5.53
C SER A 283 15.43 12.75 4.48
N VAL A 284 15.34 11.47 4.84
CA VAL A 284 15.49 10.34 3.89
C VAL A 284 14.49 10.44 2.76
N ALA A 285 13.23 10.74 3.07
CA ALA A 285 12.18 10.91 2.05
C ALA A 285 12.51 12.06 1.09
N VAL A 286 12.88 13.23 1.62
CA VAL A 286 13.24 14.42 0.82
C VAL A 286 14.45 14.16 -0.06
N VAL A 287 15.53 13.59 0.49
CA VAL A 287 16.74 13.26 -0.27
C VAL A 287 16.43 12.24 -1.38
N THR A 288 15.67 11.22 -1.08
CA THR A 288 15.27 10.20 -2.07
C THR A 288 14.45 10.81 -3.21
N ALA A 289 13.48 11.68 -2.88
CA ALA A 289 12.66 12.38 -3.86
C ALA A 289 13.50 13.32 -4.73
N ALA A 290 14.43 14.09 -4.11
CA ALA A 290 15.34 15.00 -4.81
C ALA A 290 16.26 14.26 -5.79
N LEU A 291 16.86 13.15 -5.36
CA LEU A 291 17.71 12.32 -6.23
C LEU A 291 16.93 11.75 -7.42
N GLN A 292 15.66 11.36 -7.22
CA GLN A 292 14.81 10.93 -8.33
C GLN A 292 14.51 12.06 -9.30
N ALA A 293 14.25 13.27 -8.81
CA ALA A 293 14.00 14.44 -9.65
C ALA A 293 15.24 14.82 -10.47
N ILE A 294 16.43 14.86 -9.86
CA ILE A 294 17.70 15.15 -10.53
C ILE A 294 18.00 14.11 -11.62
N ASN A 295 17.91 12.83 -11.31
CA ASN A 295 18.14 11.74 -12.26
C ASN A 295 17.17 11.81 -13.46
N LYS A 296 15.94 12.29 -13.24
CA LYS A 296 14.97 12.51 -14.31
C LYS A 296 15.36 13.66 -15.23
N LEU A 297 15.81 14.78 -14.65
CA LEU A 297 16.23 15.96 -15.42
C LEU A 297 17.48 15.68 -16.27
N SER A 298 18.46 14.97 -15.73
CA SER A 298 19.69 14.61 -16.44
C SER A 298 19.39 13.71 -17.65
N ARG A 299 18.50 12.71 -17.51
CA ARG A 299 18.08 11.84 -18.63
C ARG A 299 17.36 12.61 -19.73
N THR A 300 16.50 13.57 -19.38
CA THR A 300 15.77 14.40 -20.35
C THR A 300 16.71 15.33 -21.15
N ARG A 301 17.81 15.77 -20.54
CA ARG A 301 18.84 16.57 -21.22
C ARG A 301 19.67 15.73 -22.19
N SER A 302 20.05 14.51 -21.81
CA SER A 302 20.82 13.58 -22.65
C SER A 302 20.05 13.17 -23.92
N THR A 303 18.72 12.99 -23.86
CA THR A 303 17.89 12.64 -25.02
C THR A 303 17.62 13.80 -25.96
N LYS A 304 17.74 15.06 -25.49
CA LYS A 304 17.56 16.26 -26.33
C LYS A 304 18.86 16.74 -26.97
N GLY A 305 20.02 16.22 -26.57
CA GLY A 305 21.35 16.64 -27.05
C GLY A 305 21.96 15.70 -28.09
N LEU A 306 21.26 14.69 -28.61
CA LEU A 306 21.73 13.87 -29.73
C LEU A 306 21.33 14.57 -31.04
N PRO A 307 22.31 15.00 -31.87
CA PRO A 307 22.01 15.49 -33.23
C PRO A 307 21.43 14.33 -34.04
N GLN A 308 20.41 14.64 -34.88
CA GLN A 308 19.85 13.74 -35.90
C GLN A 308 20.84 13.56 -37.04
#